data_32821427b837d1ff396d4d981053be42
#
_entry.id   32821427b837d1ff396d4d981053be42
#
_cell.length_a   1.000
_cell.length_b   1.000
_cell.length_c   1.000
_cell.angle_alpha   90.00
_cell.angle_beta   90.00
_cell.angle_gamma   90.00
#
_symmetry.space_group_name_H-M   'P 1'
#
loop_
_entity.id
_entity.type
_entity.pdbx_description
1 polymer ?
#
loop_
_entity_poly.entity_id
_entity_poly.type
_entity_poly.pdbx_seq_one_letter_code
_entity_poly.pdbx_strand_id
1 'polypeptide(L)'
;MFVGHFGIGLLAKRSKQLPSLTMMFIAVQLLDLIWPLLVILGIETLSIDPGNTKLTHLSFEHYPYSHSMLMAIFWGFVLGLVYFIFTKNRKGSYILGALVLSHWVLDLITHRPDLPISPFSDMKVGLGLWNYPVIEIILELVLFGAGALLYFRSVRPRRKVSYWILIGFLLMIHLMNLFGPLPPDVTAVAWSANLMWIIIVWAWWIEYKKTVKS
;
A
#
# COMPACT_ATOMS: atom_id res chain seq x y z
N MET A 1 0.84 -7.78 -1.71
CA MET A 1 0.50 -7.17 -3.03
C MET A 1 1.19 -5.80 -3.12
N PHE A 2 1.61 -5.30 -4.32
CA PHE A 2 2.28 -3.98 -4.38
C PHE A 2 1.45 -2.92 -5.10
N VAL A 3 1.38 -2.96 -6.43
CA VAL A 3 0.61 -1.95 -7.19
C VAL A 3 -0.91 -2.09 -7.01
N GLY A 4 -1.38 -3.27 -6.62
CA GLY A 4 -2.78 -3.51 -6.32
C GLY A 4 -3.31 -2.61 -5.21
N HIS A 5 -2.54 -2.38 -4.12
CA HIS A 5 -2.92 -1.45 -3.05
C HIS A 5 -3.08 -0.03 -3.58
N PHE A 6 -2.13 0.48 -4.37
CA PHE A 6 -2.25 1.80 -5.02
C PHE A 6 -3.48 1.86 -5.94
N GLY A 7 -3.78 0.75 -6.64
CA GLY A 7 -4.98 0.61 -7.48
C GLY A 7 -6.26 0.87 -6.69
N ILE A 8 -6.41 0.28 -5.50
CA ILE A 8 -7.57 0.50 -4.62
C ILE A 8 -7.64 1.96 -4.15
N GLY A 9 -6.51 2.57 -3.79
CA GLY A 9 -6.46 3.99 -3.43
C GLY A 9 -6.93 4.91 -4.55
N LEU A 10 -6.51 4.63 -5.79
CA LEU A 10 -6.95 5.34 -7.00
C LEU A 10 -8.45 5.10 -7.28
N LEU A 11 -8.93 3.85 -7.15
CA LEU A 11 -10.35 3.49 -7.31
C LEU A 11 -11.25 4.22 -6.30
N ALA A 12 -10.81 4.38 -5.07
CA ALA A 12 -11.57 5.07 -4.02
C ALA A 12 -11.69 6.57 -4.30
N LYS A 13 -10.71 7.19 -4.95
CA LYS A 13 -10.66 8.63 -5.23
C LYS A 13 -11.46 8.99 -6.49
N ARG A 14 -12.80 8.95 -6.39
CA ARG A 14 -13.72 9.21 -7.53
C ARG A 14 -14.17 10.65 -7.68
N SER A 15 -13.85 11.54 -6.75
CA SER A 15 -14.21 12.96 -6.83
C SER A 15 -13.22 13.83 -6.05
N LYS A 16 -13.22 15.13 -6.38
CA LYS A 16 -12.37 16.12 -5.69
C LYS A 16 -12.78 16.38 -4.25
N GLN A 17 -14.02 16.06 -3.89
CA GLN A 17 -14.57 16.25 -2.53
C GLN A 17 -14.11 15.16 -1.54
N LEU A 18 -13.60 14.03 -2.04
CA LEU A 18 -13.05 12.96 -1.22
C LEU A 18 -11.64 13.35 -0.70
N PRO A 19 -11.12 12.65 0.31
CA PRO A 19 -9.75 12.86 0.78
C PRO A 19 -8.74 12.94 -0.37
N SER A 20 -7.65 13.70 -0.22
CA SER A 20 -6.64 13.87 -1.27
C SER A 20 -6.05 12.54 -1.73
N LEU A 21 -5.45 12.49 -2.92
CA LEU A 21 -4.73 11.31 -3.40
C LEU A 21 -3.62 10.91 -2.43
N THR A 22 -2.94 11.89 -1.84
CA THR A 22 -1.97 11.68 -0.76
C THR A 22 -2.55 10.87 0.39
N MET A 23 -3.73 11.29 0.91
CA MET A 23 -4.39 10.59 2.02
C MET A 23 -4.88 9.21 1.62
N MET A 24 -5.36 9.03 0.38
CA MET A 24 -5.72 7.71 -0.15
C MET A 24 -4.50 6.78 -0.21
N PHE A 25 -3.35 7.27 -0.69
CA PHE A 25 -2.13 6.49 -0.77
C PHE A 25 -1.55 6.19 0.61
N ILE A 26 -1.56 7.16 1.54
CA ILE A 26 -1.20 6.88 2.94
C ILE A 26 -2.09 5.77 3.50
N ALA A 27 -3.40 5.82 3.27
CA ALA A 27 -4.32 4.84 3.84
C ALA A 27 -4.10 3.43 3.28
N VAL A 28 -3.99 3.28 1.95
CA VAL A 28 -3.80 1.95 1.34
C VAL A 28 -2.40 1.38 1.56
N GLN A 29 -1.43 2.20 1.94
CA GLN A 29 -0.04 1.79 2.18
C GLN A 29 0.37 1.93 3.66
N LEU A 30 -0.57 2.24 4.56
CA LEU A 30 -0.21 2.55 5.94
C LEU A 30 0.56 1.42 6.63
N LEU A 31 0.17 0.17 6.39
CA LEU A 31 0.84 -0.98 6.97
C LEU A 31 2.27 -1.11 6.43
N ASP A 32 2.44 -0.91 5.12
CA ASP A 32 3.75 -0.91 4.44
C ASP A 32 4.59 0.35 4.73
N LEU A 33 4.00 1.43 5.20
CA LEU A 33 4.74 2.60 5.70
C LEU A 33 5.24 2.40 7.12
N ILE A 34 4.53 1.61 7.94
CA ILE A 34 4.89 1.29 9.32
C ILE A 34 5.91 0.15 9.38
N TRP A 35 5.67 -0.92 8.63
CA TRP A 35 6.45 -2.15 8.65
C TRP A 35 7.97 -1.94 8.49
N PRO A 36 8.50 -1.18 7.51
CA PRO A 36 9.93 -1.04 7.35
C PRO A 36 10.60 -0.36 8.54
N LEU A 37 9.89 0.55 9.20
CA LEU A 37 10.39 1.21 10.40
C LEU A 37 10.50 0.21 11.56
N LEU A 38 9.51 -0.67 11.72
CA LEU A 38 9.54 -1.71 12.77
C LEU A 38 10.63 -2.75 12.50
N VAL A 39 10.92 -3.05 11.23
CA VAL A 39 12.05 -3.92 10.86
C VAL A 39 13.39 -3.25 11.18
N ILE A 40 13.58 -1.98 10.86
CA ILE A 40 14.82 -1.23 11.19
C ILE A 40 15.03 -1.16 12.71
N LEU A 41 13.94 -1.06 13.48
CA LEU A 41 14.00 -1.05 14.95
C LEU A 41 14.17 -2.45 15.58
N GLY A 42 14.17 -3.52 14.77
CA GLY A 42 14.27 -4.89 15.25
C GLY A 42 13.02 -5.40 15.98
N ILE A 43 11.88 -4.72 15.83
CA ILE A 43 10.59 -5.11 16.43
C ILE A 43 9.89 -6.15 15.56
N GLU A 44 9.99 -6.01 14.25
CA GLU A 44 9.47 -6.97 13.27
C GLU A 44 10.60 -7.60 12.47
N THR A 45 10.41 -8.82 11.99
CA THR A 45 11.46 -9.58 11.32
C THR A 45 10.97 -10.21 10.01
N LEU A 46 11.88 -10.26 9.05
CA LEU A 46 11.75 -11.01 7.81
C LEU A 46 13.09 -11.61 7.44
N SER A 47 13.08 -12.56 6.54
CA SER A 47 14.28 -13.13 5.93
C SER A 47 14.15 -13.19 4.41
N ILE A 48 15.29 -13.35 3.73
CA ILE A 48 15.32 -13.55 2.28
C ILE A 48 15.42 -15.06 2.06
N ASP A 49 14.34 -15.64 1.55
CA ASP A 49 14.22 -17.08 1.26
C ASP A 49 13.79 -17.25 -0.21
N PRO A 50 14.73 -17.63 -1.10
CA PRO A 50 14.43 -17.87 -2.51
C PRO A 50 13.37 -18.94 -2.77
N GLY A 51 13.11 -19.81 -1.79
CA GLY A 51 12.11 -20.87 -1.85
C GLY A 51 10.75 -20.49 -1.27
N ASN A 52 10.60 -19.29 -0.72
CA ASN A 52 9.40 -18.88 0.03
C ASN A 52 8.09 -19.05 -0.76
N THR A 53 8.01 -18.41 -1.93
CA THR A 53 6.89 -18.57 -2.89
C THR A 53 7.42 -18.48 -4.32
N LYS A 54 6.56 -18.71 -5.33
CA LYS A 54 6.95 -18.55 -6.74
C LYS A 54 7.16 -17.10 -7.17
N LEU A 55 6.63 -16.13 -6.41
CA LEU A 55 6.65 -14.72 -6.79
C LEU A 55 7.53 -13.87 -5.87
N THR A 56 7.43 -14.05 -4.56
CA THR A 56 8.27 -13.31 -3.62
C THR A 56 9.25 -14.20 -2.88
N HIS A 57 10.46 -13.69 -2.73
CA HIS A 57 11.55 -14.29 -1.98
C HIS A 57 11.66 -13.77 -0.54
N LEU A 58 10.73 -12.91 -0.12
CA LEU A 58 10.67 -12.38 1.23
C LEU A 58 9.82 -13.30 2.09
N SER A 59 10.38 -13.83 3.17
CA SER A 59 9.70 -14.61 4.19
C SER A 59 9.41 -13.71 5.39
N PHE A 60 8.13 -13.44 5.64
CA PHE A 60 7.68 -12.60 6.76
C PHE A 60 7.51 -13.48 7.99
N GLU A 61 8.41 -13.34 8.96
CA GLU A 61 8.49 -14.25 10.13
C GLU A 61 7.66 -13.72 11.30
N HIS A 62 7.90 -12.45 11.68
CA HIS A 62 7.21 -11.79 12.78
C HIS A 62 6.92 -10.33 12.43
N TYR A 63 5.64 -10.03 12.12
CA TYR A 63 5.20 -8.69 11.71
C TYR A 63 3.75 -8.36 12.18
N PRO A 64 3.42 -8.69 13.46
CA PRO A 64 2.04 -8.59 13.93
C PRO A 64 1.59 -7.16 14.25
N TYR A 65 2.50 -6.24 14.48
CA TYR A 65 2.17 -4.85 14.86
C TYR A 65 1.82 -3.99 13.64
N SER A 66 2.41 -4.27 12.49
CA SER A 66 2.05 -3.64 11.23
C SER A 66 0.89 -4.37 10.54
N HIS A 67 0.97 -5.71 10.36
CA HIS A 67 0.16 -6.46 9.41
C HIS A 67 -0.83 -7.45 10.04
N SER A 68 -1.05 -7.49 11.37
CA SER A 68 -2.16 -8.31 11.85
C SER A 68 -3.52 -7.67 11.53
N MET A 69 -4.55 -8.51 11.38
CA MET A 69 -5.92 -8.03 11.17
C MET A 69 -6.36 -7.04 12.28
N LEU A 70 -6.06 -7.38 13.54
CA LEU A 70 -6.38 -6.52 14.67
C LEU A 70 -5.69 -5.16 14.56
N MET A 71 -4.41 -5.15 14.18
CA MET A 71 -3.68 -3.89 14.03
C MET A 71 -4.08 -3.12 12.76
N ALA A 72 -4.47 -3.78 11.69
CA ALA A 72 -5.05 -3.10 10.52
C ALA A 72 -6.35 -2.35 10.88
N ILE A 73 -7.22 -2.96 11.71
CA ILE A 73 -8.41 -2.29 12.26
C ILE A 73 -8.00 -1.10 13.14
N PHE A 74 -7.04 -1.31 14.05
CA PHE A 74 -6.52 -0.26 14.94
C PHE A 74 -5.93 0.92 14.15
N TRP A 75 -5.03 0.67 13.21
CA TRP A 75 -4.42 1.71 12.39
C TRP A 75 -5.44 2.42 11.49
N GLY A 76 -6.42 1.69 10.96
CA GLY A 76 -7.53 2.26 10.21
C GLY A 76 -8.39 3.19 11.06
N PHE A 77 -8.70 2.81 12.31
CA PHE A 77 -9.39 3.66 13.27
C PHE A 77 -8.57 4.90 13.61
N VAL A 78 -7.28 4.75 13.93
CA VAL A 78 -6.39 5.87 14.27
C VAL A 78 -6.30 6.87 13.11
N LEU A 79 -6.03 6.40 11.88
CA LEU A 79 -5.95 7.28 10.71
C LEU A 79 -7.29 8.00 10.46
N GLY A 80 -8.41 7.27 10.53
CA GLY A 80 -9.74 7.83 10.37
C GLY A 80 -10.05 8.87 11.45
N LEU A 81 -9.73 8.60 12.71
CA LEU A 81 -9.93 9.53 13.83
C LEU A 81 -9.07 10.79 13.67
N VAL A 82 -7.79 10.65 13.41
CA VAL A 82 -6.89 11.78 13.17
C VAL A 82 -7.41 12.64 12.01
N TYR A 83 -7.78 12.02 10.88
CA TYR A 83 -8.35 12.75 9.76
C TYR A 83 -9.63 13.50 10.14
N PHE A 84 -10.53 12.85 10.92
CA PHE A 84 -11.76 13.48 11.40
C PHE A 84 -11.51 14.68 12.33
N ILE A 85 -10.56 14.57 13.25
CA ILE A 85 -10.22 15.65 14.17
C ILE A 85 -9.84 16.93 13.40
N PHE A 86 -9.03 16.80 12.36
CA PHE A 86 -8.53 17.95 11.57
C PHE A 86 -9.50 18.45 10.52
N THR A 87 -10.34 17.58 9.94
CA THR A 87 -11.18 17.95 8.77
C THR A 87 -12.68 18.00 9.07
N LYS A 88 -13.12 17.39 10.17
CA LYS A 88 -14.53 17.16 10.52
C LYS A 88 -15.32 16.38 9.45
N ASN A 89 -14.62 15.74 8.50
CA ASN A 89 -15.22 15.01 7.39
C ASN A 89 -15.38 13.53 7.75
N ARG A 90 -16.57 13.17 8.30
CA ARG A 90 -16.92 11.78 8.68
C ARG A 90 -16.79 10.80 7.53
N LYS A 91 -17.32 11.17 6.35
CA LYS A 91 -17.26 10.28 5.16
C LYS A 91 -15.83 9.97 4.76
N GLY A 92 -14.96 10.98 4.75
CA GLY A 92 -13.54 10.81 4.47
C GLY A 92 -12.85 9.90 5.48
N SER A 93 -13.18 10.05 6.78
CA SER A 93 -12.63 9.20 7.86
C SER A 93 -12.96 7.72 7.66
N TYR A 94 -14.22 7.40 7.39
CA TYR A 94 -14.64 6.01 7.14
C TYR A 94 -13.96 5.43 5.89
N ILE A 95 -13.83 6.21 4.82
CA ILE A 95 -13.16 5.76 3.59
C ILE A 95 -11.68 5.45 3.89
N LEU A 96 -10.98 6.32 4.61
CA LEU A 96 -9.56 6.10 4.94
C LEU A 96 -9.38 4.87 5.83
N GLY A 97 -10.21 4.70 6.86
CA GLY A 97 -10.19 3.51 7.71
C GLY A 97 -10.44 2.21 6.91
N ALA A 98 -11.43 2.22 6.02
CA ALA A 98 -11.72 1.08 5.14
C ALA A 98 -10.57 0.78 4.17
N LEU A 99 -9.85 1.80 3.70
CA LEU A 99 -8.69 1.64 2.82
C LEU A 99 -7.50 0.98 3.54
N VAL A 100 -7.27 1.33 4.82
CA VAL A 100 -6.26 0.61 5.62
C VAL A 100 -6.64 -0.86 5.76
N LEU A 101 -7.91 -1.16 6.06
CA LEU A 101 -8.37 -2.54 6.17
C LEU A 101 -8.29 -3.29 4.82
N SER A 102 -8.53 -2.60 3.70
CA SER A 102 -8.42 -3.19 2.36
C SER A 102 -7.01 -3.68 2.04
N HIS A 103 -5.97 -3.05 2.59
CA HIS A 103 -4.60 -3.52 2.49
C HIS A 103 -4.49 -4.95 3.03
N TRP A 104 -4.90 -5.17 4.29
CA TRP A 104 -4.86 -6.49 4.91
C TRP A 104 -5.68 -7.54 4.14
N VAL A 105 -6.84 -7.15 3.60
CA VAL A 105 -7.69 -8.06 2.79
C VAL A 105 -6.99 -8.48 1.50
N LEU A 106 -6.30 -7.57 0.82
CA LEU A 106 -5.54 -7.91 -0.38
C LEU A 106 -4.34 -8.80 -0.05
N ASP A 107 -3.68 -8.56 1.09
CA ASP A 107 -2.59 -9.40 1.55
C ASP A 107 -3.06 -10.79 1.98
N LEU A 108 -4.25 -10.92 2.57
CA LEU A 108 -4.87 -12.21 2.82
C LEU A 108 -4.98 -13.06 1.55
N ILE A 109 -5.26 -12.42 0.40
CA ILE A 109 -5.37 -13.12 -0.89
C ILE A 109 -3.99 -13.57 -1.38
N THR A 110 -2.96 -12.74 -1.23
CA THR A 110 -1.64 -12.95 -1.83
C THR A 110 -0.68 -13.77 -0.97
N HIS A 111 -0.65 -13.50 0.33
CA HIS A 111 0.24 -14.17 1.27
C HIS A 111 -0.06 -15.67 1.38
N ARG A 112 1.00 -16.46 1.59
CA ARG A 112 0.85 -17.81 2.15
C ARG A 112 0.27 -17.70 3.57
N PRO A 113 -0.05 -18.81 4.28
CA PRO A 113 -0.55 -18.77 5.67
C PRO A 113 0.53 -18.28 6.67
N ASP A 114 1.01 -17.04 6.46
CA ASP A 114 1.95 -16.33 7.31
C ASP A 114 1.42 -15.00 7.86
N LEU A 115 0.27 -14.52 7.35
CA LEU A 115 -0.35 -13.25 7.73
C LEU A 115 -1.00 -13.33 9.12
N PRO A 116 -0.55 -12.56 10.13
CA PRO A 116 -1.05 -12.65 11.49
C PRO A 116 -2.50 -12.18 11.62
N ILE A 117 -3.26 -12.79 12.52
CA ILE A 117 -4.60 -12.30 12.91
C ILE A 117 -4.48 -11.26 14.03
N SER A 118 -3.57 -11.45 14.98
CA SER A 118 -3.42 -10.60 16.16
C SER A 118 -1.98 -10.66 16.69
N PRO A 119 -1.47 -9.60 17.36
CA PRO A 119 -0.22 -9.65 18.10
C PRO A 119 -0.23 -10.61 19.29
N PHE A 120 -1.42 -11.05 19.71
CA PHE A 120 -1.63 -11.88 20.90
C PHE A 120 -1.92 -13.36 20.57
N SER A 121 -1.76 -13.75 19.30
CA SER A 121 -2.08 -15.10 18.81
C SER A 121 -1.10 -15.54 17.74
N ASP A 122 -0.71 -16.81 17.78
CA ASP A 122 0.13 -17.43 16.75
C ASP A 122 -0.67 -17.78 15.46
N MET A 123 -1.97 -17.51 15.45
CA MET A 123 -2.82 -17.82 14.30
C MET A 123 -2.42 -16.95 13.11
N LYS A 124 -2.11 -17.62 12.01
CA LYS A 124 -1.75 -17.01 10.72
C LYS A 124 -2.67 -17.53 9.63
N VAL A 125 -2.97 -16.68 8.66
CA VAL A 125 -3.87 -16.95 7.52
C VAL A 125 -3.21 -16.49 6.21
N GLY A 126 -3.77 -16.92 5.08
CA GLY A 126 -3.33 -16.52 3.74
C GLY A 126 -3.81 -17.52 2.70
N LEU A 127 -4.21 -17.02 1.52
CA LEU A 127 -4.73 -17.83 0.43
C LEU A 127 -3.64 -18.24 -0.58
N GLY A 128 -2.43 -17.69 -0.47
CA GLY A 128 -1.23 -18.15 -1.18
C GLY A 128 -1.19 -17.80 -2.66
N LEU A 129 -1.84 -16.73 -3.11
CA LEU A 129 -1.88 -16.36 -4.52
C LEU A 129 -0.48 -16.11 -5.11
N TRP A 130 0.53 -15.75 -4.30
CA TRP A 130 1.93 -15.64 -4.74
C TRP A 130 2.53 -16.95 -5.27
N ASN A 131 1.86 -18.08 -5.07
CA ASN A 131 2.23 -19.35 -5.71
C ASN A 131 1.63 -19.52 -7.11
N TYR A 132 0.81 -18.56 -7.56
CA TYR A 132 0.18 -18.53 -8.88
C TYR A 132 0.51 -17.23 -9.64
N PRO A 133 1.77 -17.02 -10.08
CA PRO A 133 2.29 -15.74 -10.56
C PRO A 133 1.44 -15.10 -11.65
N VAL A 134 0.96 -15.88 -12.61
CA VAL A 134 0.17 -15.36 -13.74
C VAL A 134 -1.13 -14.71 -13.25
N ILE A 135 -1.84 -15.38 -12.34
CA ILE A 135 -3.13 -14.89 -11.83
C ILE A 135 -2.90 -13.65 -10.95
N GLU A 136 -1.87 -13.68 -10.12
CA GLU A 136 -1.50 -12.58 -9.24
C GLU A 136 -1.13 -11.32 -10.03
N ILE A 137 -0.23 -11.44 -11.01
CA ILE A 137 0.19 -10.32 -11.88
C ILE A 137 -1.02 -9.73 -12.63
N ILE A 138 -1.90 -10.58 -13.18
CA ILE A 138 -3.11 -10.11 -13.86
C ILE A 138 -4.00 -9.35 -12.89
N LEU A 139 -4.23 -9.88 -11.68
CA LEU A 139 -5.06 -9.23 -10.67
C LEU A 139 -4.51 -7.86 -10.28
N GLU A 140 -3.21 -7.78 -9.97
CA GLU A 140 -2.56 -6.50 -9.64
C GLU A 140 -2.66 -5.48 -10.78
N LEU A 141 -2.36 -5.89 -12.00
CA LEU A 141 -2.40 -5.00 -13.16
C LEU A 141 -3.83 -4.54 -13.48
N VAL A 142 -4.83 -5.40 -13.31
CA VAL A 142 -6.25 -5.04 -13.52
C VAL A 142 -6.70 -4.04 -12.46
N LEU A 143 -6.41 -4.28 -11.17
CA LEU A 143 -6.75 -3.36 -10.09
C LEU A 143 -6.07 -2.01 -10.28
N PHE A 144 -4.78 -2.02 -10.58
CA PHE A 144 -3.98 -0.81 -10.76
C PHE A 144 -4.40 -0.03 -12.02
N GLY A 145 -4.54 -0.71 -13.15
CA GLY A 145 -4.96 -0.10 -14.42
C GLY A 145 -6.38 0.48 -14.36
N ALA A 146 -7.34 -0.27 -13.78
CA ALA A 146 -8.69 0.23 -13.56
C ALA A 146 -8.67 1.45 -12.63
N GLY A 147 -7.91 1.41 -11.53
CA GLY A 147 -7.74 2.52 -10.61
C GLY A 147 -7.18 3.76 -11.30
N ALA A 148 -6.09 3.59 -12.06
CA ALA A 148 -5.44 4.67 -12.79
C ALA A 148 -6.38 5.34 -13.81
N LEU A 149 -7.08 4.54 -14.60
CA LEU A 149 -8.00 5.08 -15.61
C LEU A 149 -9.22 5.77 -15.00
N LEU A 150 -9.84 5.16 -13.97
CA LEU A 150 -11.02 5.74 -13.33
C LEU A 150 -10.68 7.01 -12.56
N TYR A 151 -9.55 7.06 -11.83
CA TYR A 151 -9.07 8.28 -11.21
C TYR A 151 -8.85 9.38 -12.25
N PHE A 152 -8.13 9.09 -13.33
CA PHE A 152 -7.84 10.07 -14.39
C PHE A 152 -9.12 10.65 -15.01
N ARG A 153 -10.11 9.79 -15.29
CA ARG A 153 -11.40 10.21 -15.88
C ARG A 153 -12.27 11.02 -14.90
N SER A 154 -12.32 10.60 -13.63
CA SER A 154 -13.24 11.17 -12.63
C SER A 154 -12.69 12.44 -11.99
N VAL A 155 -11.41 12.45 -11.61
CA VAL A 155 -10.78 13.56 -10.87
C VAL A 155 -10.13 14.58 -11.80
N ARG A 156 -9.61 14.11 -12.94
CA ARG A 156 -8.87 14.90 -13.93
C ARG A 156 -7.73 15.66 -13.24
N PRO A 157 -6.62 14.97 -12.90
CA PRO A 157 -5.52 15.57 -12.16
C PRO A 157 -4.97 16.79 -12.89
N ARG A 158 -4.55 17.81 -12.14
CA ARG A 158 -4.04 19.05 -12.72
C ARG A 158 -2.74 18.84 -13.47
N ARG A 159 -1.84 18.05 -12.90
CA ARG A 159 -0.54 17.70 -13.48
C ARG A 159 -0.62 16.35 -14.17
N LYS A 160 -1.30 16.31 -15.32
CA LYS A 160 -1.55 15.07 -16.06
C LYS A 160 -0.28 14.32 -16.43
N VAL A 161 0.76 15.03 -16.89
CA VAL A 161 2.04 14.44 -17.24
C VAL A 161 2.70 13.81 -16.00
N SER A 162 2.80 14.56 -14.90
CA SER A 162 3.35 14.06 -13.64
C SER A 162 2.57 12.83 -13.11
N TYR A 163 1.26 12.84 -13.30
CA TYR A 163 0.42 11.68 -12.95
C TYR A 163 0.81 10.43 -13.75
N TRP A 164 0.91 10.53 -15.07
CA TRP A 164 1.27 9.37 -15.91
C TRP A 164 2.71 8.92 -15.69
N ILE A 165 3.63 9.84 -15.39
CA ILE A 165 4.99 9.47 -14.97
C ILE A 165 4.96 8.70 -13.66
N LEU A 166 4.14 9.10 -12.67
CA LEU A 166 3.97 8.33 -11.42
C LEU A 166 3.42 6.93 -11.70
N ILE A 167 2.38 6.79 -12.55
CA ILE A 167 1.84 5.48 -12.92
C ILE A 167 2.90 4.60 -13.57
N GLY A 168 3.67 5.13 -14.53
CA GLY A 168 4.78 4.41 -15.17
C GLY A 168 5.89 4.04 -14.18
N PHE A 169 6.21 4.93 -13.25
CA PHE A 169 7.21 4.68 -12.20
C PHE A 169 6.78 3.54 -11.25
N LEU A 170 5.51 3.53 -10.82
CA LEU A 170 4.97 2.44 -9.99
C LEU A 170 5.00 1.10 -10.74
N LEU A 171 4.65 1.08 -12.04
CA LEU A 171 4.77 -0.13 -12.86
C LEU A 171 6.23 -0.58 -13.01
N MET A 172 7.16 0.35 -13.18
CA MET A 172 8.59 0.03 -13.25
C MET A 172 9.07 -0.63 -11.95
N ILE A 173 8.73 -0.06 -10.78
CA ILE A 173 9.07 -0.68 -9.48
C ILE A 173 8.44 -2.06 -9.37
N HIS A 174 7.18 -2.21 -9.79
CA HIS A 174 6.50 -3.51 -9.76
C HIS A 174 7.24 -4.55 -10.59
N LEU A 175 7.64 -4.20 -11.81
CA LEU A 175 8.43 -5.10 -12.67
C LEU A 175 9.81 -5.42 -12.06
N MET A 176 10.45 -4.45 -11.41
CA MET A 176 11.71 -4.69 -10.69
C MET A 176 11.52 -5.64 -9.49
N ASN A 177 10.41 -5.54 -8.78
CA ASN A 177 10.09 -6.47 -7.69
C ASN A 177 9.82 -7.89 -8.20
N LEU A 178 9.24 -8.03 -9.40
CA LEU A 178 8.91 -9.33 -10.00
C LEU A 178 10.11 -10.03 -10.64
N PHE A 179 10.95 -9.27 -11.34
CA PHE A 179 11.97 -9.79 -12.25
C PHE A 179 13.38 -9.30 -11.93
N GLY A 180 13.52 -8.44 -10.93
CA GLY A 180 14.83 -7.90 -10.53
C GLY A 180 15.66 -8.92 -9.74
N PRO A 181 16.93 -8.57 -9.46
CA PRO A 181 17.78 -9.38 -8.61
C PRO A 181 17.24 -9.44 -7.18
N LEU A 182 17.62 -10.50 -6.45
CA LEU A 182 17.34 -10.60 -5.02
C LEU A 182 17.95 -9.40 -4.28
N PRO A 183 17.25 -8.87 -3.27
CA PRO A 183 17.82 -7.84 -2.42
C PRO A 183 19.05 -8.40 -1.68
N PRO A 184 20.09 -7.59 -1.45
CA PRO A 184 21.34 -8.07 -0.85
C PRO A 184 21.15 -8.49 0.61
N ASP A 185 20.29 -7.83 1.36
CA ASP A 185 19.99 -8.10 2.76
C ASP A 185 18.66 -7.46 3.18
N VAL A 186 18.21 -7.81 4.39
CA VAL A 186 16.96 -7.31 4.99
C VAL A 186 16.99 -5.80 5.23
N THR A 187 18.14 -5.25 5.57
CA THR A 187 18.30 -3.80 5.79
C THR A 187 18.05 -3.02 4.50
N ALA A 188 18.58 -3.51 3.38
CA ALA A 188 18.31 -2.93 2.06
C ALA A 188 16.83 -2.98 1.69
N VAL A 189 16.13 -4.09 2.00
CA VAL A 189 14.68 -4.20 1.81
C VAL A 189 13.94 -3.13 2.61
N ALA A 190 14.23 -3.00 3.90
CA ALA A 190 13.57 -2.04 4.78
C ALA A 190 13.82 -0.58 4.35
N TRP A 191 15.05 -0.23 3.99
CA TRP A 191 15.37 1.11 3.49
C TRP A 191 14.72 1.42 2.13
N SER A 192 14.72 0.45 1.20
CA SER A 192 14.06 0.64 -0.09
C SER A 192 12.55 0.82 0.05
N ALA A 193 11.92 0.07 0.96
CA ALA A 193 10.50 0.23 1.26
C ALA A 193 10.17 1.63 1.84
N ASN A 194 11.07 2.22 2.64
CA ASN A 194 10.90 3.60 3.11
C ASN A 194 10.91 4.65 1.99
N LEU A 195 11.43 4.36 0.79
CA LEU A 195 11.34 5.26 -0.37
C LEU A 195 9.88 5.46 -0.82
N MET A 196 8.95 4.67 -0.34
CA MET A 196 7.50 4.85 -0.57
C MET A 196 7.01 6.24 -0.15
N TRP A 197 7.64 6.89 0.83
CA TRP A 197 7.34 8.28 1.20
C TRP A 197 7.52 9.26 0.04
N ILE A 198 8.43 8.99 -0.90
CA ILE A 198 8.60 9.80 -2.13
C ILE A 198 7.33 9.74 -2.98
N ILE A 199 6.72 8.55 -3.10
CA ILE A 199 5.47 8.34 -3.83
C ILE A 199 4.33 9.14 -3.18
N ILE A 200 4.27 9.16 -1.85
CA ILE A 200 3.29 9.94 -1.08
C ILE A 200 3.44 11.45 -1.35
N VAL A 201 4.67 11.96 -1.31
CA VAL A 201 4.97 13.38 -1.63
C VAL A 201 4.63 13.68 -3.10
N TRP A 202 4.90 12.75 -4.00
CA TRP A 202 4.55 12.91 -5.42
C TRP A 202 3.03 12.95 -5.66
N ALA A 203 2.25 12.12 -4.96
CA ALA A 203 0.79 12.18 -4.97
C ALA A 203 0.26 13.55 -4.50
N TRP A 204 0.87 14.12 -3.44
CA TRP A 204 0.56 15.48 -3.01
C TRP A 204 0.85 16.49 -4.11
N TRP A 205 2.02 16.42 -4.75
CA TRP A 205 2.41 17.31 -5.84
C TRP A 205 1.44 17.28 -7.02
N ILE A 206 0.87 16.13 -7.36
CA ILE A 206 -0.09 15.97 -8.46
C ILE A 206 -1.37 16.80 -8.23
N GLU A 207 -1.86 16.85 -7.00
CA GLU A 207 -3.10 17.57 -6.63
C GLU A 207 -2.84 18.99 -6.10
N TYR A 208 -1.61 19.35 -5.78
CA TYR A 208 -1.27 20.62 -5.15
C TYR A 208 -1.69 21.83 -5.97
N LYS A 209 -2.39 22.77 -5.30
CA LYS A 209 -2.76 24.08 -5.84
C LYS A 209 -1.78 25.12 -5.30
N LYS A 210 -1.07 25.81 -6.19
CA LYS A 210 -0.41 27.05 -5.80
C LYS A 210 -1.49 28.10 -5.51
N THR A 211 -1.70 28.48 -4.27
CA THR A 211 -2.59 29.59 -3.91
C THR A 211 -1.84 30.87 -4.33
N VAL A 212 -2.22 31.46 -5.43
CA VAL A 212 -1.78 32.83 -5.76
C VAL A 212 -2.52 33.71 -4.76
N LYS A 213 -1.79 34.28 -3.78
CA LYS A 213 -2.31 35.40 -2.98
C LYS A 213 -2.49 36.57 -3.95
N SER A 214 -3.73 36.94 -4.23
CA SER A 214 -4.11 38.20 -4.86
C SER A 214 -3.89 39.32 -3.87
#